data_fe3924816318b34ad90a2f55fce1f875
#
_entry.id   fe3924816318b34ad90a2f55fce1f875
#
_cell.length_a   1.000
_cell.length_b   1.000
_cell.length_c   1.000
_cell.angle_alpha   90.00
_cell.angle_beta   90.00
_cell.angle_gamma   90.00
#
_symmetry.space_group_name_H-M   'P 1'
#
loop_
_entity.id
_entity.type
_entity.pdbx_description
1 polymer ?
#
loop_
_entity_poly.entity_id
_entity_poly.type
_entity_poly.pdbx_seq_one_letter_code
_entity_poly.pdbx_strand_id
1 'polypeptide(L)'
;AVVLVGYGIILPDGSHLLGEDVLNGAMILILVTCVVSSFVTESTARKMLLQRKASADMPAVPADAPDRLLLAINNPDTIVPLVNLTLMLRTPKSVVPPLALHVVLEGDPSALQAGHDQLQKVEKMAAAANVEIETFNRWSVNVVSGISHTVKENAISDLIIGLHQKQKLSESFYGKLGADLLGAVERQLLIYRPIIPLNTVRRLHLVVPGKAEFEPGFTQWMHRVGLLAQQISCSVEVYSTAPTLTSIERQWERQKQTVIALYHEYHSWNDLLPLAHNVRLEHMAIFVCARRGTISFHSYMDRLPNQVERCFSQRNLLFIYPSQPATESTAKAGLRTGLPINVK
;
A
#
# COMPACT_ATOMS: atom_id res chain seq x y z
N ALA A 1 -3.39 -31.98 34.61
CA ALA A 1 -4.39 -32.62 35.53
C ALA A 1 -3.77 -33.79 36.34
N VAL A 2 -3.18 -34.81 35.71
CA VAL A 2 -2.66 -36.00 36.40
C VAL A 2 -1.57 -35.65 37.45
N VAL A 3 -0.63 -34.70 37.11
CA VAL A 3 0.42 -34.27 38.04
C VAL A 3 -0.13 -33.52 39.25
N LEU A 4 -1.16 -32.68 39.06
CA LEU A 4 -1.83 -32.00 40.18
C LEU A 4 -2.60 -32.96 41.08
N VAL A 5 -3.23 -33.99 40.52
CA VAL A 5 -3.91 -35.05 41.29
C VAL A 5 -2.89 -35.87 42.07
N GLY A 6 -1.75 -36.25 41.45
CA GLY A 6 -0.68 -36.96 42.11
C GLY A 6 -0.01 -36.19 43.27
N TYR A 7 0.08 -34.84 43.12
CA TYR A 7 0.60 -33.98 44.21
C TYR A 7 -0.46 -33.87 45.37
N GLY A 8 -1.74 -33.92 45.07
CA GLY A 8 -2.81 -33.90 46.08
C GLY A 8 -2.94 -35.17 46.89
N ILE A 9 -2.31 -36.30 46.51
CA ILE A 9 -2.33 -37.57 47.23
C ILE A 9 -1.23 -37.56 48.30
N ILE A 10 -1.63 -37.62 49.56
CA ILE A 10 -0.73 -37.72 50.71
C ILE A 10 -0.62 -39.18 51.12
N LEU A 11 0.60 -39.68 51.25
CA LEU A 11 0.90 -41.03 51.71
C LEU A 11 0.73 -41.15 53.24
N PRO A 12 0.59 -42.37 53.82
CA PRO A 12 0.44 -42.57 55.26
C PRO A 12 1.59 -42.03 56.12
N ASP A 13 2.75 -41.79 55.50
CA ASP A 13 3.95 -41.19 56.13
C ASP A 13 3.95 -39.67 56.10
N GLY A 14 2.88 -39.04 55.55
CA GLY A 14 2.74 -37.59 55.45
C GLY A 14 3.45 -36.96 54.24
N SER A 15 4.11 -37.72 53.37
CA SER A 15 4.74 -37.23 52.16
C SER A 15 3.72 -37.19 51.00
N HIS A 16 3.96 -36.28 50.05
CA HIS A 16 3.18 -36.23 48.80
C HIS A 16 3.64 -37.35 47.83
N LEU A 17 2.70 -38.01 47.16
CA LEU A 17 2.98 -39.04 46.15
C LEU A 17 3.92 -38.55 45.05
N LEU A 18 3.76 -37.27 44.67
CA LEU A 18 4.70 -36.61 43.74
C LEU A 18 5.36 -35.41 44.45
N GLY A 19 6.68 -35.37 44.48
CA GLY A 19 7.44 -34.29 45.11
C GLY A 19 7.26 -32.96 44.36
N GLU A 20 7.60 -31.84 45.02
CA GLU A 20 7.56 -30.48 44.46
C GLU A 20 8.40 -30.34 43.17
N ASP A 21 9.49 -31.09 43.08
CA ASP A 21 10.37 -31.08 41.89
C ASP A 21 9.64 -31.60 40.65
N VAL A 22 8.76 -32.59 40.78
CA VAL A 22 7.95 -33.13 39.69
C VAL A 22 6.89 -32.13 39.27
N LEU A 23 6.28 -31.43 40.24
CA LEU A 23 5.33 -30.37 39.94
C LEU A 23 5.97 -29.20 39.18
N ASN A 24 7.12 -28.75 39.67
CA ASN A 24 7.87 -27.66 39.04
C ASN A 24 8.37 -28.05 37.63
N GLY A 25 8.89 -29.29 37.49
CA GLY A 25 9.27 -29.83 36.18
C GLY A 25 8.09 -29.88 35.17
N ALA A 26 6.92 -30.31 35.64
CA ALA A 26 5.72 -30.35 34.82
C ALA A 26 5.25 -28.95 34.40
N MET A 27 5.33 -27.97 35.30
CA MET A 27 5.00 -26.57 34.98
C MET A 27 5.92 -26.00 33.88
N ILE A 28 7.23 -26.23 34.04
CA ILE A 28 8.22 -25.79 33.05
C ILE A 28 7.99 -26.48 31.70
N LEU A 29 7.69 -27.78 31.70
CA LEU A 29 7.41 -28.55 30.49
C LEU A 29 6.17 -28.00 29.76
N ILE A 30 5.10 -27.72 30.50
CA ILE A 30 3.87 -27.13 29.95
C ILE A 30 4.16 -25.74 29.34
N LEU A 31 4.90 -24.90 30.04
CA LEU A 31 5.25 -23.56 29.57
C LEU A 31 6.07 -23.64 28.29
N VAL A 32 7.10 -24.47 28.26
CA VAL A 32 7.95 -24.66 27.07
C VAL A 32 7.13 -25.21 25.89
N THR A 33 6.30 -26.24 26.13
CA THR A 33 5.47 -26.81 25.06
C THR A 33 4.43 -25.83 24.53
N CYS A 34 3.82 -24.98 25.37
CA CYS A 34 2.91 -23.95 24.94
C CYS A 34 3.60 -22.90 24.06
N VAL A 35 4.80 -22.44 24.46
CA VAL A 35 5.59 -21.47 23.68
C VAL A 35 6.00 -22.08 22.34
N VAL A 36 6.58 -23.29 22.34
CA VAL A 36 6.99 -23.98 21.11
C VAL A 36 5.80 -24.24 20.20
N SER A 37 4.68 -24.73 20.74
CA SER A 37 3.45 -24.98 19.97
C SER A 37 2.93 -23.71 19.34
N SER A 38 2.93 -22.58 20.04
CA SER A 38 2.52 -21.29 19.51
C SER A 38 3.38 -20.85 18.31
N PHE A 39 4.69 -20.94 18.43
CA PHE A 39 5.62 -20.60 17.34
C PHE A 39 5.48 -21.55 16.13
N VAL A 40 5.36 -22.85 16.38
CA VAL A 40 5.19 -23.84 15.30
C VAL A 40 3.86 -23.64 14.58
N THR A 41 2.79 -23.42 15.33
CA THR A 41 1.44 -23.18 14.74
C THR A 41 1.43 -21.91 13.90
N GLU A 42 2.00 -20.82 14.39
CA GLU A 42 2.07 -19.56 13.65
C GLU A 42 2.92 -19.72 12.38
N SER A 43 4.08 -20.34 12.47
CA SER A 43 4.98 -20.59 11.34
C SER A 43 4.35 -21.52 10.29
N THR A 44 3.62 -22.55 10.73
CA THR A 44 2.96 -23.51 9.84
C THR A 44 1.71 -22.92 9.20
N ALA A 45 0.92 -22.16 9.94
CA ALA A 45 -0.25 -21.45 9.40
C ALA A 45 0.18 -20.42 8.34
N ARG A 46 1.26 -19.68 8.57
CA ARG A 46 1.84 -18.77 7.58
C ARG A 46 2.32 -19.53 6.33
N LYS A 47 3.03 -20.66 6.48
CA LYS A 47 3.47 -21.48 5.35
C LYS A 47 2.29 -22.08 4.57
N MET A 48 1.25 -22.58 5.24
CA MET A 48 0.05 -23.13 4.58
C MET A 48 -0.73 -22.05 3.82
N LEU A 49 -0.87 -20.86 4.39
CA LEU A 49 -1.49 -19.72 3.70
C LEU A 49 -0.68 -19.32 2.47
N LEU A 50 0.64 -19.33 2.57
CA LEU A 50 1.54 -19.06 1.45
C LEU A 50 1.42 -20.12 0.36
N GLN A 51 1.42 -21.41 0.73
CA GLN A 51 1.26 -22.51 -0.21
C GLN A 51 -0.13 -22.55 -0.87
N ARG A 52 -1.20 -22.29 -0.11
CA ARG A 52 -2.55 -22.18 -0.68
C ARG A 52 -2.69 -21.02 -1.67
N LYS A 53 -2.08 -19.85 -1.38
CA LYS A 53 -2.06 -18.72 -2.31
C LYS A 53 -1.15 -18.96 -3.51
N ALA A 54 -0.06 -19.69 -3.35
CA ALA A 54 0.83 -20.08 -4.47
C ALA A 54 0.23 -21.15 -5.38
N SER A 55 -0.64 -22.02 -4.83
CA SER A 55 -1.32 -23.09 -5.58
C SER A 55 -2.69 -22.65 -6.14
N ALA A 56 -3.33 -21.64 -5.54
CA ALA A 56 -4.47 -20.99 -6.15
C ALA A 56 -3.94 -20.16 -7.31
N ASP A 57 -4.40 -20.44 -8.53
CA ASP A 57 -4.23 -19.53 -9.66
C ASP A 57 -4.48 -18.12 -9.16
N MET A 58 -3.44 -17.26 -9.23
CA MET A 58 -3.59 -15.86 -8.80
C MET A 58 -4.76 -15.31 -9.61
N PRO A 59 -5.84 -14.85 -8.97
CA PRO A 59 -6.98 -14.37 -9.71
C PRO A 59 -6.49 -13.23 -10.60
N ALA A 60 -6.75 -13.35 -11.90
CA ALA A 60 -6.75 -12.19 -12.77
C ALA A 60 -7.55 -11.11 -12.03
N VAL A 61 -7.16 -9.82 -12.15
CA VAL A 61 -7.99 -8.73 -11.64
C VAL A 61 -9.42 -9.06 -12.07
N PRO A 62 -10.38 -9.22 -11.14
CA PRO A 62 -11.74 -9.53 -11.54
C PRO A 62 -12.16 -8.51 -12.58
N ALA A 63 -12.77 -8.95 -13.68
CA ALA A 63 -13.24 -8.05 -14.74
C ALA A 63 -14.17 -6.97 -14.19
N ASP A 64 -14.80 -7.23 -13.05
CA ASP A 64 -15.70 -6.33 -12.32
C ASP A 64 -15.00 -5.51 -11.21
N ALA A 65 -13.68 -5.62 -11.05
CA ALA A 65 -12.99 -4.78 -10.07
C ALA A 65 -13.09 -3.31 -10.52
N PRO A 66 -13.46 -2.39 -9.62
CA PRO A 66 -13.55 -0.98 -9.97
C PRO A 66 -12.18 -0.49 -10.45
N ASP A 67 -12.11 0.02 -11.67
CA ASP A 67 -10.91 0.62 -12.27
C ASP A 67 -11.06 2.15 -12.30
N ARG A 68 -11.23 2.73 -11.12
CA ARG A 68 -11.44 4.17 -10.98
C ARG A 68 -10.32 4.82 -10.18
N LEU A 69 -9.62 5.74 -10.82
CA LEU A 69 -8.54 6.51 -10.21
C LEU A 69 -9.12 7.75 -9.50
N LEU A 70 -8.66 8.03 -8.28
CA LEU A 70 -8.93 9.27 -7.57
C LEU A 70 -7.65 10.08 -7.48
N LEU A 71 -7.69 11.30 -7.99
CA LEU A 71 -6.65 12.30 -7.86
C LEU A 71 -7.03 13.30 -6.78
N ALA A 72 -6.34 13.32 -5.65
CA ALA A 72 -6.55 14.33 -4.61
C ALA A 72 -5.58 15.50 -4.82
N ILE A 73 -6.13 16.68 -5.04
CA ILE A 73 -5.37 17.91 -5.28
C ILE A 73 -5.56 18.89 -4.14
N ASN A 74 -4.50 19.60 -3.79
CA ASN A 74 -4.53 20.67 -2.79
C ASN A 74 -3.50 21.77 -3.09
N ASN A 75 -2.46 21.44 -3.90
CA ASN A 75 -1.40 22.38 -4.24
C ASN A 75 -1.41 22.64 -5.76
N PRO A 76 -1.56 23.90 -6.19
CA PRO A 76 -1.57 24.30 -7.59
C PRO A 76 -0.33 23.83 -8.40
N ASP A 77 0.84 23.80 -7.75
CA ASP A 77 2.10 23.45 -8.41
C ASP A 77 2.20 21.96 -8.78
N THR A 78 1.49 21.11 -8.06
CA THR A 78 1.49 19.67 -8.28
C THR A 78 0.39 19.19 -9.24
N ILE A 79 -0.54 20.05 -9.65
CA ILE A 79 -1.68 19.67 -10.51
C ILE A 79 -1.20 19.05 -11.82
N VAL A 80 -0.32 19.75 -12.55
CA VAL A 80 0.14 19.31 -13.89
C VAL A 80 0.80 17.94 -13.83
N PRO A 81 1.81 17.69 -12.98
CA PRO A 81 2.43 16.38 -12.92
C PRO A 81 1.51 15.27 -12.41
N LEU A 82 0.58 15.57 -11.49
CA LEU A 82 -0.35 14.58 -10.97
C LEU A 82 -1.42 14.19 -12.01
N VAL A 83 -1.95 15.15 -12.76
CA VAL A 83 -2.88 14.87 -13.86
C VAL A 83 -2.18 14.00 -14.91
N ASN A 84 -0.96 14.36 -15.32
CA ASN A 84 -0.21 13.57 -16.29
C ASN A 84 0.03 12.14 -15.79
N LEU A 85 0.41 11.95 -14.52
CA LEU A 85 0.55 10.61 -13.95
C LEU A 85 -0.78 9.85 -13.97
N THR A 86 -1.89 10.49 -13.58
CA THR A 86 -3.22 9.87 -13.58
C THR A 86 -3.62 9.40 -14.97
N LEU A 87 -3.40 10.23 -15.99
CA LEU A 87 -3.70 9.88 -17.38
C LEU A 87 -2.85 8.71 -17.89
N MET A 88 -1.57 8.64 -17.51
CA MET A 88 -0.66 7.55 -17.89
C MET A 88 -0.96 6.25 -17.14
N LEU A 89 -1.54 6.30 -15.93
CA LEU A 89 -1.94 5.13 -15.16
C LEU A 89 -3.34 4.60 -15.53
N ARG A 90 -4.12 5.38 -16.28
CA ARG A 90 -5.46 4.97 -16.70
C ARG A 90 -5.39 3.82 -17.70
N THR A 91 -6.24 2.82 -17.49
CA THR A 91 -6.38 1.73 -18.44
C THR A 91 -6.91 2.27 -19.76
N PRO A 92 -6.23 2.02 -20.91
CA PRO A 92 -6.72 2.41 -22.22
C PRO A 92 -8.12 1.83 -22.43
N LYS A 93 -9.03 2.63 -22.98
CA LYS A 93 -10.44 2.26 -23.24
C LYS A 93 -11.30 2.06 -21.98
N SER A 94 -10.81 2.38 -20.78
CA SER A 94 -11.69 2.41 -19.61
C SER A 94 -12.83 3.40 -19.83
N VAL A 95 -14.06 2.94 -19.63
CA VAL A 95 -15.28 3.78 -19.73
C VAL A 95 -15.44 4.63 -18.46
N VAL A 96 -14.83 4.21 -17.36
CA VAL A 96 -14.95 4.89 -16.06
C VAL A 96 -14.01 6.10 -16.03
N PRO A 97 -14.52 7.33 -15.89
CA PRO A 97 -13.70 8.52 -15.80
C PRO A 97 -12.95 8.56 -14.46
N PRO A 98 -11.68 9.02 -14.45
CA PRO A 98 -10.99 9.37 -13.21
C PRO A 98 -11.75 10.46 -12.46
N LEU A 99 -11.58 10.52 -11.15
CA LEU A 99 -12.17 11.54 -10.29
C LEU A 99 -11.07 12.45 -9.74
N ALA A 100 -11.21 13.76 -9.88
CA ALA A 100 -10.36 14.74 -9.22
C ALA A 100 -11.09 15.35 -8.04
N LEU A 101 -10.47 15.30 -6.87
CA LEU A 101 -11.04 15.77 -5.61
C LEU A 101 -10.21 16.91 -5.05
N HIS A 102 -10.90 18.01 -4.69
CA HIS A 102 -10.37 19.02 -3.79
C HIS A 102 -11.20 19.01 -2.49
N VAL A 103 -10.53 18.98 -1.34
CA VAL A 103 -11.20 18.99 -0.04
C VAL A 103 -11.14 20.39 0.54
N VAL A 104 -12.32 20.97 0.76
CA VAL A 104 -12.50 22.28 1.39
C VAL A 104 -12.71 22.06 2.88
N LEU A 105 -11.89 22.69 3.72
CA LEU A 105 -12.07 22.60 5.16
C LEU A 105 -13.22 23.50 5.62
N GLU A 106 -13.99 23.04 6.60
CA GLU A 106 -15.06 23.81 7.20
C GLU A 106 -14.51 25.12 7.79
N GLY A 107 -15.17 26.24 7.47
CA GLY A 107 -14.79 27.56 7.96
C GLY A 107 -13.89 28.39 7.03
N ASP A 108 -13.51 27.89 5.86
CA ASP A 108 -12.71 28.65 4.88
C ASP A 108 -13.45 28.78 3.52
N PRO A 109 -14.30 29.81 3.34
CA PRO A 109 -15.00 30.05 2.07
C PRO A 109 -14.04 30.39 0.91
N SER A 110 -12.87 30.94 1.19
CA SER A 110 -11.89 31.30 0.15
C SER A 110 -11.26 30.05 -0.49
N ALA A 111 -11.14 28.96 0.26
CA ALA A 111 -10.66 27.67 -0.22
C ALA A 111 -11.62 27.05 -1.26
N LEU A 112 -12.92 27.37 -1.24
CA LEU A 112 -13.87 26.88 -2.22
C LEU A 112 -13.57 27.41 -3.63
N GLN A 113 -13.32 28.71 -3.75
CA GLN A 113 -13.01 29.34 -5.04
C GLN A 113 -11.66 28.83 -5.56
N ALA A 114 -10.65 28.77 -4.69
CA ALA A 114 -9.34 28.22 -5.05
C ALA A 114 -9.43 26.76 -5.51
N GLY A 115 -10.27 25.96 -4.85
CA GLY A 115 -10.54 24.58 -5.24
C GLY A 115 -11.23 24.48 -6.60
N HIS A 116 -12.20 25.36 -6.86
CA HIS A 116 -12.87 25.42 -8.15
C HIS A 116 -11.89 25.73 -9.29
N ASP A 117 -11.04 26.72 -9.11
CA ASP A 117 -10.03 27.13 -10.10
C ASP A 117 -9.01 26.00 -10.37
N GLN A 118 -8.60 25.27 -9.32
CA GLN A 118 -7.73 24.13 -9.44
C GLN A 118 -8.39 22.98 -10.22
N LEU A 119 -9.64 22.64 -9.91
CA LEU A 119 -10.39 21.60 -10.60
C LEU A 119 -10.66 21.96 -12.07
N GLN A 120 -10.98 23.22 -12.37
CA GLN A 120 -11.12 23.70 -13.74
C GLN A 120 -9.82 23.53 -14.54
N LYS A 121 -8.67 23.76 -13.92
CA LYS A 121 -7.36 23.49 -14.55
C LYS A 121 -7.17 22.00 -14.86
N VAL A 122 -7.60 21.10 -13.96
CA VAL A 122 -7.56 19.65 -14.18
C VAL A 122 -8.45 19.27 -15.39
N GLU A 123 -9.68 19.77 -15.43
CA GLU A 123 -10.61 19.51 -16.54
C GLU A 123 -10.02 19.94 -17.89
N LYS A 124 -9.47 21.16 -17.97
CA LYS A 124 -8.84 21.67 -19.20
C LYS A 124 -7.68 20.78 -19.64
N MET A 125 -6.87 20.28 -18.71
CA MET A 125 -5.73 19.40 -19.03
C MET A 125 -6.22 18.02 -19.50
N ALA A 126 -7.22 17.44 -18.84
CA ALA A 126 -7.79 16.16 -19.23
C ALA A 126 -8.47 16.23 -20.61
N ALA A 127 -9.23 17.31 -20.85
CA ALA A 127 -9.84 17.58 -22.15
C ALA A 127 -8.81 17.74 -23.28
N ALA A 128 -7.68 18.38 -23.01
CA ALA A 128 -6.58 18.50 -23.97
C ALA A 128 -5.96 17.12 -24.33
N ALA A 129 -6.06 16.14 -23.42
CA ALA A 129 -5.66 14.75 -23.65
C ALA A 129 -6.81 13.87 -24.17
N ASN A 130 -7.96 14.46 -24.49
CA ASN A 130 -9.19 13.75 -24.91
C ASN A 130 -9.67 12.70 -23.88
N VAL A 131 -9.52 13.02 -22.59
CA VAL A 131 -9.98 12.19 -21.47
C VAL A 131 -11.02 12.97 -20.66
N GLU A 132 -12.17 12.35 -20.44
CA GLU A 132 -13.15 12.86 -19.50
C GLU A 132 -12.66 12.62 -18.07
N ILE A 133 -12.79 13.62 -17.19
CA ILE A 133 -12.49 13.55 -15.77
C ILE A 133 -13.62 14.18 -14.98
N GLU A 134 -14.09 13.50 -13.95
CA GLU A 134 -15.06 14.08 -13.03
C GLU A 134 -14.34 14.92 -11.98
N THR A 135 -14.92 16.06 -11.60
CA THR A 135 -14.35 16.94 -10.59
C THR A 135 -15.30 17.10 -9.41
N PHE A 136 -14.75 17.15 -8.23
CA PHE A 136 -15.54 17.21 -7.01
C PHE A 136 -14.89 18.07 -5.93
N ASN A 137 -15.58 19.14 -5.48
CA ASN A 137 -15.26 19.87 -4.26
C ASN A 137 -16.04 19.26 -3.09
N ARG A 138 -15.33 18.85 -2.04
CA ARG A 138 -15.94 18.25 -0.86
C ARG A 138 -15.64 19.03 0.39
N TRP A 139 -16.68 19.42 1.11
CA TRP A 139 -16.56 19.96 2.45
C TRP A 139 -16.28 18.84 3.45
N SER A 140 -15.29 19.06 4.33
CA SER A 140 -14.97 18.10 5.36
C SER A 140 -14.26 18.76 6.54
N VAL A 141 -14.42 18.17 7.73
CA VAL A 141 -13.72 18.60 8.95
C VAL A 141 -12.19 18.51 8.81
N ASN A 142 -11.72 17.50 8.08
CA ASN A 142 -10.30 17.34 7.75
C ASN A 142 -10.12 16.65 6.39
N VAL A 143 -8.94 16.83 5.79
CA VAL A 143 -8.62 16.33 4.44
C VAL A 143 -8.68 14.80 4.36
N VAL A 144 -8.19 14.09 5.39
CA VAL A 144 -8.17 12.62 5.42
C VAL A 144 -9.57 12.04 5.38
N SER A 145 -10.48 12.59 6.19
CA SER A 145 -11.89 12.15 6.20
C SER A 145 -12.56 12.43 4.87
N GLY A 146 -12.35 13.62 4.27
CA GLY A 146 -12.89 13.97 2.96
C GLY A 146 -12.46 12.98 1.87
N ILE A 147 -11.17 12.68 1.81
CA ILE A 147 -10.63 11.71 0.85
C ILE A 147 -11.15 10.29 1.13
N SER A 148 -11.10 9.83 2.39
CA SER A 148 -11.51 8.47 2.78
C SER A 148 -12.99 8.20 2.49
N HIS A 149 -13.88 9.16 2.72
CA HIS A 149 -15.30 9.06 2.36
C HIS A 149 -15.47 9.00 0.85
N THR A 150 -14.80 9.88 0.09
CA THR A 150 -14.87 9.86 -1.38
C THR A 150 -14.38 8.53 -1.96
N VAL A 151 -13.31 7.95 -1.42
CA VAL A 151 -12.80 6.64 -1.82
C VAL A 151 -13.85 5.55 -1.65
N LYS A 152 -14.60 5.57 -0.53
CA LYS A 152 -15.63 4.57 -0.24
C LYS A 152 -16.88 4.75 -1.10
N GLU A 153 -17.35 5.99 -1.24
CA GLU A 153 -18.59 6.33 -1.96
C GLU A 153 -18.49 6.11 -3.47
N ASN A 154 -17.31 6.32 -4.05
CA ASN A 154 -17.11 6.29 -5.50
C ASN A 154 -16.41 5.04 -6.02
N ALA A 155 -16.34 3.97 -5.22
CA ALA A 155 -15.71 2.69 -5.58
C ALA A 155 -14.29 2.87 -6.18
N ILE A 156 -13.48 3.73 -5.55
CA ILE A 156 -12.12 4.03 -6.02
C ILE A 156 -11.22 2.82 -5.85
N SER A 157 -10.44 2.51 -6.88
CA SER A 157 -9.40 1.48 -6.84
C SER A 157 -8.06 2.04 -6.38
N ASP A 158 -7.68 3.20 -6.89
CA ASP A 158 -6.37 3.80 -6.68
C ASP A 158 -6.50 5.27 -6.27
N LEU A 159 -5.85 5.64 -5.19
CA LEU A 159 -5.74 7.02 -4.72
C LEU A 159 -4.36 7.57 -5.08
N ILE A 160 -4.32 8.71 -5.78
CA ILE A 160 -3.09 9.39 -6.19
C ILE A 160 -3.00 10.71 -5.43
N ILE A 161 -1.87 10.91 -4.74
CA ILE A 161 -1.56 12.15 -4.02
C ILE A 161 -0.17 12.66 -4.37
N GLY A 162 0.00 13.97 -4.33
CA GLY A 162 1.31 14.60 -4.46
C GLY A 162 2.06 14.61 -3.13
N LEU A 163 3.35 14.32 -3.17
CA LEU A 163 4.22 14.52 -2.04
C LEU A 163 4.57 16.00 -1.94
N HIS A 164 4.21 16.60 -0.83
CA HIS A 164 4.53 18.00 -0.56
C HIS A 164 6.04 18.17 -0.30
N GLN A 165 6.64 19.22 -0.84
CA GLN A 165 8.01 19.57 -0.46
C GLN A 165 7.99 20.02 1.00
N LYS A 166 8.87 19.45 1.82
CA LYS A 166 8.95 19.79 3.24
C LYS A 166 9.28 21.25 3.44
N GLN A 167 8.47 21.92 4.22
CA GLN A 167 8.78 23.27 4.71
C GLN A 167 9.64 23.26 5.99
N LYS A 168 9.68 22.13 6.72
CA LYS A 168 10.42 21.99 7.99
C LYS A 168 11.18 20.66 8.05
N LEU A 169 12.41 20.69 8.55
CA LEU A 169 13.29 19.54 8.76
C LEU A 169 12.73 18.49 9.75
N SER A 170 11.72 18.84 10.56
CA SER A 170 11.11 17.97 11.57
C SER A 170 9.90 17.19 11.09
N GLU A 171 9.43 17.40 9.85
CA GLU A 171 8.26 16.71 9.33
C GLU A 171 8.62 15.30 8.81
N SER A 172 7.68 14.35 8.96
CA SER A 172 7.85 13.02 8.35
C SER A 172 7.93 13.14 6.84
N PHE A 173 8.58 12.19 6.17
CA PHE A 173 8.75 12.20 4.71
C PHE A 173 7.45 12.39 3.93
N TYR A 174 6.38 11.72 4.34
CA TYR A 174 5.07 11.84 3.70
C TYR A 174 4.25 13.04 4.19
N GLY A 175 4.76 13.79 5.18
CA GLY A 175 3.95 14.71 5.93
C GLY A 175 2.88 13.99 6.77
N LYS A 176 2.16 14.76 7.58
CA LYS A 176 1.06 14.23 8.41
C LYS A 176 -0.05 13.59 7.54
N LEU A 177 -0.42 14.27 6.44
CA LEU A 177 -1.49 13.81 5.54
C LEU A 177 -1.22 12.41 4.97
N GLY A 178 0.00 12.16 4.46
CA GLY A 178 0.33 10.86 3.88
C GLY A 178 0.31 9.72 4.90
N ALA A 179 0.82 9.97 6.12
CA ALA A 179 0.81 9.00 7.21
C ALA A 179 -0.62 8.67 7.67
N ASP A 180 -1.47 9.68 7.82
CA ASP A 180 -2.87 9.52 8.24
C ASP A 180 -3.69 8.79 7.16
N LEU A 181 -3.46 9.08 5.87
CA LEU A 181 -4.11 8.39 4.75
C LEU A 181 -3.72 6.91 4.67
N LEU A 182 -2.47 6.57 4.97
CA LEU A 182 -2.02 5.17 5.01
C LEU A 182 -2.79 4.34 6.05
N GLY A 183 -3.21 4.97 7.16
CA GLY A 183 -4.05 4.32 8.17
C GLY A 183 -5.55 4.30 7.83
N ALA A 184 -6.03 5.26 7.03
CA ALA A 184 -7.45 5.48 6.79
C ALA A 184 -7.97 4.82 5.49
N VAL A 185 -7.08 4.57 4.50
CA VAL A 185 -7.45 4.08 3.17
C VAL A 185 -6.85 2.71 2.93
N GLU A 186 -7.70 1.69 2.71
CA GLU A 186 -7.29 0.31 2.41
C GLU A 186 -7.02 0.08 0.90
N ARG A 187 -7.41 1.01 0.06
CA ARG A 187 -7.18 0.97 -1.39
C ARG A 187 -5.73 1.23 -1.74
N GLN A 188 -5.35 0.96 -2.97
CA GLN A 188 -4.01 1.27 -3.45
C GLN A 188 -3.75 2.77 -3.33
N LEU A 189 -2.62 3.14 -2.70
CA LEU A 189 -2.22 4.53 -2.52
C LEU A 189 -0.91 4.77 -3.28
N LEU A 190 -0.94 5.75 -4.16
CA LEU A 190 0.22 6.21 -4.94
C LEU A 190 0.61 7.60 -4.45
N ILE A 191 1.84 7.72 -3.95
CA ILE A 191 2.40 8.99 -3.47
C ILE A 191 3.50 9.42 -4.43
N TYR A 192 3.27 10.50 -5.16
CA TYR A 192 4.16 10.94 -6.24
C TYR A 192 4.88 12.24 -5.91
N ARG A 193 6.21 12.25 -6.08
CA ARG A 193 7.03 13.44 -6.04
C ARG A 193 7.60 13.73 -7.41
N PRO A 194 7.06 14.70 -8.12
CA PRO A 194 7.58 15.13 -9.42
C PRO A 194 8.80 16.03 -9.26
N ILE A 195 9.81 15.86 -10.10
CA ILE A 195 10.96 16.76 -10.27
C ILE A 195 11.09 17.17 -11.73
N ILE A 196 10.98 16.20 -12.65
CA ILE A 196 11.01 16.43 -14.10
C ILE A 196 9.72 15.95 -14.73
N PRO A 197 9.33 16.45 -15.90
CA PRO A 197 8.14 15.96 -16.62
C PRO A 197 8.23 14.47 -16.93
N LEU A 198 7.10 13.73 -16.76
CA LEU A 198 7.07 12.27 -16.95
C LEU A 198 7.47 11.83 -18.36
N ASN A 199 7.15 12.60 -19.39
CA ASN A 199 7.51 12.30 -20.77
C ASN A 199 9.02 12.40 -21.05
N THR A 200 9.81 12.93 -20.13
CA THR A 200 11.28 12.98 -20.22
C THR A 200 11.94 11.81 -19.51
N VAL A 201 11.18 10.99 -18.80
CA VAL A 201 11.68 9.80 -18.08
C VAL A 201 12.10 8.74 -19.10
N ARG A 202 13.33 8.23 -18.96
CA ARG A 202 13.95 7.24 -19.88
C ARG A 202 13.92 5.82 -19.30
N ARG A 203 13.86 5.69 -17.96
CA ARG A 203 13.91 4.41 -17.27
C ARG A 203 13.18 4.46 -15.94
N LEU A 204 12.52 3.38 -15.61
CA LEU A 204 11.92 3.16 -14.30
C LEU A 204 12.78 2.19 -13.49
N HIS A 205 13.11 2.53 -12.26
CA HIS A 205 13.74 1.63 -11.30
C HIS A 205 12.68 1.21 -10.28
N LEU A 206 12.22 -0.03 -10.40
CA LEU A 206 11.15 -0.61 -9.59
C LEU A 206 11.73 -1.47 -8.47
N VAL A 207 11.61 -1.00 -7.25
CA VAL A 207 12.06 -1.72 -6.05
C VAL A 207 10.86 -2.38 -5.38
N VAL A 208 10.91 -3.70 -5.25
CA VAL A 208 9.79 -4.52 -4.75
C VAL A 208 10.25 -5.35 -3.55
N PRO A 209 9.54 -5.34 -2.42
CA PRO A 209 9.88 -6.17 -1.29
C PRO A 209 9.69 -7.65 -1.62
N GLY A 210 10.53 -8.50 -1.01
CA GLY A 210 10.33 -9.94 -1.10
C GLY A 210 8.94 -10.33 -0.57
N LYS A 211 8.33 -11.34 -1.18
CA LYS A 211 6.97 -11.83 -0.87
C LYS A 211 5.83 -10.88 -1.26
N ALA A 212 6.10 -9.86 -2.06
CA ALA A 212 5.06 -8.95 -2.57
C ALA A 212 4.01 -9.68 -3.41
N GLU A 213 4.36 -10.78 -4.06
CA GLU A 213 3.47 -11.65 -4.84
C GLU A 213 2.33 -12.25 -4.02
N PHE A 214 2.44 -12.27 -2.70
CA PHE A 214 1.40 -12.77 -1.79
C PHE A 214 0.47 -11.67 -1.27
N GLU A 215 0.73 -10.40 -1.62
CA GLU A 215 -0.15 -9.28 -1.24
C GLU A 215 -1.37 -9.20 -2.18
N PRO A 216 -2.56 -8.92 -1.63
CA PRO A 216 -3.79 -8.84 -2.45
C PRO A 216 -3.71 -7.85 -3.60
N GLY A 217 -3.01 -6.74 -3.39
CA GLY A 217 -2.84 -5.68 -4.40
C GLY A 217 -1.74 -5.94 -5.43
N PHE A 218 -1.07 -7.09 -5.43
CA PHE A 218 0.06 -7.39 -6.31
C PHE A 218 -0.28 -7.19 -7.79
N THR A 219 -1.33 -7.82 -8.26
CA THR A 219 -1.78 -7.74 -9.66
C THR A 219 -2.14 -6.32 -10.08
N GLN A 220 -2.72 -5.55 -9.17
CA GLN A 220 -3.19 -4.18 -9.42
C GLN A 220 -2.02 -3.21 -9.64
N TRP A 221 -1.05 -3.15 -8.72
CA TRP A 221 0.08 -2.24 -8.89
C TRP A 221 0.98 -2.67 -10.05
N MET A 222 1.12 -3.98 -10.30
CA MET A 222 1.83 -4.50 -11.47
C MET A 222 1.23 -3.97 -12.76
N HIS A 223 -0.09 -4.00 -12.88
CA HIS A 223 -0.81 -3.43 -14.02
C HIS A 223 -0.53 -1.94 -14.19
N ARG A 224 -0.58 -1.15 -13.10
CA ARG A 224 -0.31 0.30 -13.15
C ARG A 224 1.12 0.62 -13.58
N VAL A 225 2.11 -0.10 -13.05
CA VAL A 225 3.51 0.10 -13.44
C VAL A 225 3.73 -0.29 -14.91
N GLY A 226 3.12 -1.38 -15.35
CA GLY A 226 3.16 -1.80 -16.75
C GLY A 226 2.56 -0.76 -17.70
N LEU A 227 1.38 -0.19 -17.37
CA LEU A 227 0.78 0.89 -18.13
C LEU A 227 1.70 2.13 -18.20
N LEU A 228 2.25 2.53 -17.06
CA LEU A 228 3.16 3.67 -17.00
C LEU A 228 4.37 3.45 -17.92
N ALA A 229 5.03 2.30 -17.84
CA ALA A 229 6.17 1.96 -18.66
C ALA A 229 5.85 1.99 -20.18
N GLN A 230 4.66 1.48 -20.55
CA GLN A 230 4.18 1.50 -21.94
C GLN A 230 3.88 2.91 -22.43
N GLN A 231 3.18 3.72 -21.62
CA GLN A 231 2.79 5.09 -22.00
C GLN A 231 3.98 6.01 -22.20
N ILE A 232 5.02 5.89 -21.38
CA ILE A 232 6.26 6.68 -21.54
C ILE A 232 7.32 5.96 -22.39
N SER A 233 7.02 4.76 -22.91
CA SER A 233 7.89 3.96 -23.79
C SER A 233 9.30 3.75 -23.20
N CYS A 234 9.39 3.40 -21.91
CA CYS A 234 10.66 3.21 -21.22
C CYS A 234 10.87 1.78 -20.74
N SER A 235 12.14 1.42 -20.48
CA SER A 235 12.51 0.15 -19.85
C SER A 235 12.34 0.23 -18.32
N VAL A 236 12.13 -0.95 -17.72
CA VAL A 236 11.99 -1.11 -16.26
C VAL A 236 13.13 -1.96 -15.73
N GLU A 237 13.89 -1.45 -14.78
CA GLU A 237 14.83 -2.24 -13.98
C GLU A 237 14.14 -2.64 -12.68
N VAL A 238 13.97 -3.94 -12.48
CA VAL A 238 13.23 -4.50 -11.34
C VAL A 238 14.22 -5.07 -10.32
N TYR A 239 14.10 -4.64 -9.09
CA TYR A 239 14.94 -5.06 -7.98
C TYR A 239 14.09 -5.77 -6.94
N SER A 240 14.34 -7.06 -6.71
CA SER A 240 13.62 -7.87 -5.71
C SER A 240 14.40 -9.14 -5.35
N THR A 241 13.81 -10.00 -4.52
CA THR A 241 14.30 -11.34 -4.28
C THR A 241 13.97 -12.27 -5.45
N ALA A 242 14.77 -13.30 -5.72
CA ALA A 242 14.60 -14.21 -6.87
C ALA A 242 13.17 -14.78 -7.01
N PRO A 243 12.49 -15.28 -5.95
CA PRO A 243 11.12 -15.79 -6.07
C PRO A 243 10.11 -14.72 -6.50
N THR A 244 10.28 -13.50 -5.98
CA THR A 244 9.39 -12.37 -6.32
C THR A 244 9.64 -11.89 -7.75
N LEU A 245 10.91 -11.85 -8.22
CA LEU A 245 11.24 -11.53 -9.62
C LEU A 245 10.56 -12.47 -10.60
N THR A 246 10.65 -13.79 -10.37
CA THR A 246 9.96 -14.81 -11.19
C THR A 246 8.45 -14.59 -11.21
N SER A 247 7.87 -14.19 -10.08
CA SER A 247 6.43 -13.92 -9.98
C SER A 247 6.03 -12.65 -10.74
N ILE A 248 6.87 -11.62 -10.73
CA ILE A 248 6.68 -10.38 -11.48
C ILE A 248 6.71 -10.64 -12.98
N GLU A 249 7.73 -11.37 -13.47
CA GLU A 249 7.86 -11.74 -14.89
C GLU A 249 6.62 -12.48 -15.39
N ARG A 250 6.25 -13.55 -14.68
CA ARG A 250 5.06 -14.35 -15.00
C ARG A 250 3.77 -13.51 -14.98
N GLN A 251 3.66 -12.54 -14.09
CA GLN A 251 2.47 -11.71 -13.98
C GLN A 251 2.33 -10.74 -15.17
N TRP A 252 3.41 -10.11 -15.64
CA TRP A 252 3.35 -9.27 -16.83
C TRP A 252 3.03 -10.06 -18.09
N GLU A 253 3.57 -11.28 -18.22
CA GLU A 253 3.18 -12.20 -19.29
C GLU A 253 1.68 -12.51 -19.27
N ARG A 254 1.12 -12.82 -18.09
CA ARG A 254 -0.33 -13.08 -17.93
C ARG A 254 -1.19 -11.87 -18.27
N GLN A 255 -0.76 -10.69 -17.93
CA GLN A 255 -1.46 -9.43 -18.24
C GLN A 255 -1.28 -9.01 -19.70
N LYS A 256 -0.49 -9.76 -20.49
CA LYS A 256 -0.14 -9.42 -21.90
C LYS A 256 0.41 -7.99 -22.03
N GLN A 257 1.11 -7.51 -21.01
CA GLN A 257 1.77 -6.21 -21.02
C GLN A 257 3.18 -6.37 -21.60
N THR A 258 3.45 -5.66 -22.69
CA THR A 258 4.78 -5.61 -23.29
C THR A 258 5.65 -4.63 -22.50
N VAL A 259 6.34 -5.13 -21.47
CA VAL A 259 7.28 -4.35 -20.68
C VAL A 259 8.69 -4.85 -20.95
N ILE A 260 9.60 -3.93 -21.34
CA ILE A 260 11.01 -4.27 -21.47
C ILE A 260 11.62 -4.18 -20.08
N ALA A 261 11.83 -5.34 -19.43
CA ALA A 261 12.31 -5.42 -18.07
C ALA A 261 13.69 -6.07 -17.96
N LEU A 262 14.52 -5.53 -17.06
CA LEU A 262 15.76 -6.13 -16.59
C LEU A 262 15.60 -6.45 -15.10
N TYR A 263 16.01 -7.65 -14.71
CA TYR A 263 15.80 -8.16 -13.35
C TYR A 263 17.11 -8.21 -12.57
N HIS A 264 17.11 -7.63 -11.38
CA HIS A 264 18.26 -7.57 -10.48
C HIS A 264 17.87 -8.16 -9.12
N GLU A 265 18.57 -9.21 -8.71
CA GLU A 265 18.36 -9.79 -7.39
C GLU A 265 19.08 -8.96 -6.32
N TYR A 266 18.41 -8.75 -5.18
CA TYR A 266 19.03 -8.22 -3.97
C TYR A 266 18.72 -9.13 -2.77
N HIS A 267 19.66 -9.21 -1.82
CA HIS A 267 19.51 -10.02 -0.63
C HIS A 267 19.17 -9.21 0.62
N SER A 268 19.54 -7.95 0.62
CA SER A 268 19.32 -7.02 1.73
C SER A 268 18.89 -5.65 1.26
N TRP A 269 18.06 -4.97 2.04
CA TRP A 269 17.69 -3.58 1.77
C TRP A 269 18.90 -2.62 1.74
N ASN A 270 19.98 -2.97 2.38
CA ASN A 270 21.23 -2.20 2.30
C ASN A 270 21.85 -2.24 0.90
N ASP A 271 21.58 -3.29 0.13
CA ASP A 271 22.04 -3.44 -1.25
C ASP A 271 21.38 -2.42 -2.20
N LEU A 272 20.28 -1.80 -1.76
CA LEU A 272 19.57 -0.77 -2.52
C LEU A 272 20.17 0.64 -2.37
N LEU A 273 21.01 0.89 -1.38
CA LEU A 273 21.68 2.18 -1.23
C LEU A 273 22.59 2.52 -2.43
N PRO A 274 23.38 1.57 -2.99
CA PRO A 274 24.13 1.78 -4.21
C PRO A 274 23.25 2.09 -5.44
N LEU A 275 22.00 1.66 -5.45
CA LEU A 275 21.05 1.97 -6.53
C LEU A 275 20.89 3.47 -6.75
N ALA A 276 20.96 4.27 -5.69
CA ALA A 276 20.85 5.72 -5.81
C ALA A 276 21.91 6.33 -6.77
N HIS A 277 23.09 5.71 -6.88
CA HIS A 277 24.14 6.14 -7.82
C HIS A 277 23.81 5.77 -9.27
N ASN A 278 23.03 4.71 -9.50
CA ASN A 278 22.67 4.26 -10.84
C ASN A 278 21.43 5.01 -11.39
N VAL A 279 20.60 5.58 -10.51
CA VAL A 279 19.40 6.34 -10.90
C VAL A 279 19.81 7.75 -11.34
N ARG A 280 19.78 8.02 -12.64
CA ARG A 280 20.11 9.33 -13.22
C ARG A 280 18.95 10.32 -13.06
N LEU A 281 19.16 11.59 -13.43
CA LEU A 281 18.12 12.62 -13.31
C LEU A 281 16.90 12.31 -14.20
N GLU A 282 17.14 11.76 -15.39
CA GLU A 282 16.11 11.35 -16.34
C GLU A 282 15.48 9.98 -16.01
N HIS A 283 15.74 9.42 -14.84
CA HIS A 283 15.12 8.19 -14.38
C HIS A 283 14.10 8.48 -13.29
N MET A 284 13.18 7.54 -13.08
CA MET A 284 12.20 7.56 -12.00
C MET A 284 12.39 6.36 -11.11
N ALA A 285 12.39 6.54 -9.80
CA ALA A 285 12.41 5.45 -8.84
C ALA A 285 11.00 5.19 -8.30
N ILE A 286 10.60 3.92 -8.34
CA ILE A 286 9.31 3.44 -7.86
C ILE A 286 9.57 2.45 -6.72
N PHE A 287 8.99 2.71 -5.56
CA PHE A 287 9.11 1.85 -4.39
C PHE A 287 7.75 1.25 -4.05
N VAL A 288 7.64 -0.07 -4.17
CA VAL A 288 6.48 -0.80 -3.64
C VAL A 288 6.70 -1.00 -2.14
N CYS A 289 5.78 -0.47 -1.35
CA CYS A 289 5.87 -0.48 0.11
C CYS A 289 4.77 -1.36 0.70
N ALA A 290 5.12 -2.16 1.68
CA ALA A 290 4.15 -2.95 2.44
C ALA A 290 3.60 -2.16 3.63
N ARG A 291 2.36 -2.45 4.02
CA ARG A 291 1.75 -1.91 5.25
C ARG A 291 2.13 -2.78 6.44
N ARG A 292 2.17 -2.20 7.63
CA ARG A 292 2.43 -2.98 8.87
C ARG A 292 1.41 -4.11 9.01
N GLY A 293 1.88 -5.28 9.38
CA GLY A 293 1.06 -6.48 9.55
C GLY A 293 0.83 -7.29 8.28
N THR A 294 1.32 -6.86 7.13
CA THR A 294 1.27 -7.64 5.89
C THR A 294 2.49 -8.55 5.74
N ILE A 295 2.41 -9.50 4.80
CA ILE A 295 3.42 -10.57 4.66
C ILE A 295 4.75 -10.09 4.08
N SER A 296 4.70 -9.06 3.25
CA SER A 296 5.88 -8.45 2.64
C SER A 296 6.47 -7.32 3.49
N PHE A 297 5.84 -6.99 4.64
CA PHE A 297 6.33 -5.95 5.51
C PHE A 297 7.64 -6.34 6.20
N HIS A 298 8.60 -5.44 6.13
CA HIS A 298 9.84 -5.52 6.88
C HIS A 298 10.07 -4.21 7.66
N SER A 299 10.61 -4.29 8.88
CA SER A 299 10.81 -3.13 9.76
C SER A 299 11.63 -1.99 9.13
N TYR A 300 12.48 -2.31 8.16
CA TYR A 300 13.21 -1.34 7.37
C TYR A 300 12.30 -0.36 6.62
N MET A 301 11.09 -0.78 6.22
CA MET A 301 10.15 0.06 5.48
C MET A 301 9.69 1.28 6.25
N ASP A 302 9.74 1.25 7.58
CA ASP A 302 9.46 2.43 8.41
C ASP A 302 10.51 3.54 8.21
N ARG A 303 11.74 3.17 7.84
CA ARG A 303 12.87 4.10 7.60
C ARG A 303 13.07 4.41 6.12
N LEU A 304 12.54 3.57 5.23
CA LEU A 304 12.73 3.67 3.78
C LEU A 304 12.41 5.07 3.23
N PRO A 305 11.27 5.71 3.58
CA PRO A 305 10.94 7.01 3.02
C PRO A 305 11.99 8.09 3.32
N ASN A 306 12.52 8.11 4.54
CA ASN A 306 13.54 9.07 4.94
C ASN A 306 14.89 8.81 4.24
N GLN A 307 15.24 7.54 4.03
CA GLN A 307 16.47 7.19 3.31
C GLN A 307 16.36 7.51 1.83
N VAL A 308 15.23 7.18 1.20
CA VAL A 308 14.94 7.51 -0.20
C VAL A 308 14.99 9.01 -0.43
N GLU A 309 14.45 9.82 0.49
CA GLU A 309 14.54 11.27 0.38
C GLU A 309 15.99 11.76 0.34
N ARG A 310 16.84 11.24 1.20
CA ARG A 310 18.26 11.62 1.24
C ARG A 310 19.03 11.22 -0.01
N CYS A 311 18.75 10.01 -0.52
CA CYS A 311 19.50 9.44 -1.64
C CYS A 311 18.96 9.84 -3.02
N PHE A 312 17.66 10.18 -3.14
CA PHE A 312 16.97 10.45 -4.40
C PHE A 312 16.33 11.85 -4.43
N SER A 313 16.89 12.83 -3.73
CA SER A 313 16.31 14.19 -3.58
C SER A 313 15.97 14.88 -4.89
N GLN A 314 16.73 14.66 -5.93
CA GLN A 314 16.62 15.32 -7.24
C GLN A 314 15.99 14.42 -8.33
N ARG A 315 15.17 13.42 -7.95
CA ARG A 315 14.61 12.45 -8.89
C ARG A 315 13.12 12.31 -8.71
N ASN A 316 12.40 11.96 -9.79
CA ASN A 316 11.00 11.57 -9.69
C ASN A 316 10.86 10.33 -8.80
N LEU A 317 9.96 10.38 -7.83
CA LEU A 317 9.70 9.27 -6.91
C LEU A 317 8.21 8.92 -6.93
N LEU A 318 7.93 7.62 -6.96
CA LEU A 318 6.60 7.08 -6.75
C LEU A 318 6.65 6.00 -5.67
N PHE A 319 5.88 6.20 -4.61
CA PHE A 319 5.64 5.16 -3.61
C PHE A 319 4.28 4.53 -3.87
N ILE A 320 4.24 3.21 -3.92
CA ILE A 320 3.01 2.44 -4.12
C ILE A 320 2.76 1.60 -2.87
N TYR A 321 1.65 1.87 -2.21
CA TYR A 321 1.14 1.04 -1.13
C TYR A 321 -0.01 0.20 -1.69
N PRO A 322 0.17 -1.11 -1.85
CA PRO A 322 -0.84 -2.00 -2.41
C PRO A 322 -2.15 -1.97 -1.64
N SER A 323 -3.24 -2.29 -2.32
CA SER A 323 -4.55 -2.47 -1.69
C SER A 323 -4.53 -3.63 -0.70
N GLN A 324 -5.30 -3.52 0.38
CA GLN A 324 -5.47 -4.54 1.40
C GLN A 324 -6.92 -5.08 1.38
N PRO A 325 -7.17 -6.31 1.82
CA PRO A 325 -8.54 -6.77 2.01
C PRO A 325 -9.20 -5.90 3.08
N ALA A 326 -10.47 -5.56 2.87
CA ALA A 326 -11.26 -4.88 3.88
C ALA A 326 -11.21 -5.69 5.19
N THR A 327 -10.71 -5.08 6.26
CA THR A 327 -10.68 -5.75 7.57
C THR A 327 -12.13 -5.82 8.08
N GLU A 328 -12.60 -6.99 8.52
CA GLU A 328 -13.97 -7.21 9.03
C GLU A 328 -14.36 -6.25 10.18
N SER A 329 -13.40 -5.60 10.79
CA SER A 329 -13.58 -4.58 11.83
C SER A 329 -14.38 -3.35 11.35
N THR A 330 -14.25 -2.95 10.09
CA THR A 330 -14.99 -1.81 9.52
C THR A 330 -16.43 -2.17 9.14
N ALA A 331 -16.71 -3.44 8.84
CA ALA A 331 -18.08 -3.93 8.57
C ALA A 331 -18.95 -3.90 9.83
N LYS A 332 -18.38 -4.15 11.02
CA LYS A 332 -19.14 -4.13 12.30
C LYS A 332 -19.42 -2.71 12.82
N ALA A 333 -18.67 -1.71 12.45
CA ALA A 333 -18.93 -0.31 12.83
C ALA A 333 -20.13 0.29 12.06
N GLY A 334 -20.37 -0.14 10.82
CA GLY A 334 -21.51 0.33 10.01
C GLY A 334 -22.87 -0.26 10.41
N LEU A 335 -22.89 -1.40 11.11
CA LEU A 335 -24.13 -2.10 11.52
C LEU A 335 -24.66 -1.68 12.89
N ARG A 336 -23.95 -0.84 13.64
CA ARG A 336 -24.39 -0.40 14.99
C ARG A 336 -25.15 0.92 15.05
N THR A 337 -25.41 1.60 13.94
CA THR A 337 -26.18 2.85 13.89
C THR A 337 -27.64 2.70 13.49
N GLY A 338 -28.15 1.49 13.45
CA GLY A 338 -29.58 1.22 13.21
C GLY A 338 -30.35 0.93 14.51
N LEU A 339 -30.50 1.90 15.41
CA LEU A 339 -31.51 1.82 16.47
C LEU A 339 -32.85 2.31 15.92
N PRO A 340 -33.95 1.52 16.04
CA PRO A 340 -35.26 1.99 15.65
C PRO A 340 -35.71 3.10 16.61
N ILE A 341 -36.02 4.27 16.06
CA ILE A 341 -36.72 5.33 16.78
C ILE A 341 -38.15 4.86 16.99
N ASN A 342 -38.49 4.49 18.19
CA ASN A 342 -39.85 4.23 18.59
C ASN A 342 -40.51 5.59 18.86
N VAL A 343 -41.35 6.04 17.96
CA VAL A 343 -42.27 7.18 18.18
C VAL A 343 -43.50 6.66 18.92
N LYS A 344 -43.72 7.16 20.10
CA LYS A 344 -45.02 7.16 20.77
C LYS A 344 -45.54 8.58 20.77
#